data_69e7cd99017b8c33e90dad7c539b9e49
#
_entry.id   69e7cd99017b8c33e90dad7c539b9e49
#
_cell.length_a   1.000
_cell.length_b   1.000
_cell.length_c   1.000
_cell.angle_alpha   90.00
_cell.angle_beta   90.00
_cell.angle_gamma   90.00
#
_symmetry.space_group_name_H-M   'P 1'
#
loop_
_entity.id
_entity.type
_entity.pdbx_description
1 polymer ?
#
loop_
_entity_poly.entity_id
_entity_poly.type
_entity_poly.pdbx_seq_one_letter_code
_entity_poly.pdbx_strand_id
1 'polypeptide(L)'
;LYAVQIAEHISGRLGKTVLYLDLELSMKQFQERYTSKDGELHVWPEDLHRPDLSMIGDGLYDSDKFLPLIRRMMTRVNAKVLILDNLTFLVNNGGMKAEDVKPICQEFCSWAKEGYSILVVNHTPKIQPFATLDINHCLGSSMLTNFVQSVFAIGTDSNNSSTGRYVKQLKSRNGRIVWDGNHVIPYVIDKTLDPTMLRFIQPLYLLV
;
A
#
# COMPACT_ATOMS: atom_id res chain seq x y z
N LEU A 1 -1.59 5.16 -5.97
CA LEU A 1 -1.20 6.55 -5.70
C LEU A 1 -0.75 6.76 -4.24
N TYR A 2 -1.56 6.37 -3.24
CA TYR A 2 -1.21 6.55 -1.82
C TYR A 2 0.05 5.78 -1.42
N ALA A 3 0.18 4.53 -1.82
CA ALA A 3 1.31 3.68 -1.47
C ALA A 3 2.64 4.22 -2.01
N VAL A 4 2.66 4.73 -3.25
CA VAL A 4 3.89 5.29 -3.83
C VAL A 4 4.30 6.59 -3.15
N GLN A 5 3.33 7.44 -2.74
CA GLN A 5 3.65 8.65 -1.97
C GLN A 5 4.19 8.32 -0.57
N ILE A 6 3.72 7.24 0.06
CA ILE A 6 4.32 6.73 1.30
C ILE A 6 5.77 6.29 1.03
N ALA A 7 6.00 5.56 -0.07
CA ALA A 7 7.34 5.13 -0.46
C ALA A 7 8.28 6.32 -0.67
N GLU A 8 7.83 7.33 -1.41
CA GLU A 8 8.56 8.56 -1.66
C GLU A 8 8.87 9.32 -0.37
N HIS A 9 7.88 9.43 0.53
CA HIS A 9 8.09 10.09 1.83
C HIS A 9 9.13 9.35 2.68
N ILE A 10 9.04 8.03 2.75
CA ILE A 10 9.98 7.21 3.53
C ILE A 10 11.39 7.32 2.97
N SER A 11 11.54 7.25 1.65
CA SER A 11 12.87 7.34 1.02
C SER A 11 13.43 8.77 1.04
N GLY A 12 12.65 9.75 0.59
CA GLY A 12 13.12 11.13 0.45
C GLY A 12 13.20 11.92 1.75
N ARG A 13 12.28 11.68 2.71
CA ARG A 13 12.23 12.45 3.96
C ARG A 13 12.86 11.72 5.15
N LEU A 14 12.71 10.41 5.22
CA LEU A 14 13.24 9.62 6.34
C LEU A 14 14.58 8.95 6.00
N GLY A 15 15.07 9.09 4.75
CA GLY A 15 16.34 8.54 4.30
C GLY A 15 16.43 7.01 4.45
N LYS A 16 15.32 6.30 4.18
CA LYS A 16 15.28 4.85 4.28
C LYS A 16 15.13 4.24 2.90
N THR A 17 15.97 3.27 2.59
CA THR A 17 15.86 2.54 1.33
C THR A 17 14.57 1.72 1.29
N VAL A 18 13.76 1.94 0.27
CA VAL A 18 12.46 1.31 0.05
C VAL A 18 12.50 0.47 -1.20
N LEU A 19 12.05 -0.78 -1.10
CA LEU A 19 11.69 -1.60 -2.25
C LEU A 19 10.17 -1.49 -2.44
N TYR A 20 9.75 -0.87 -3.56
CA TYR A 20 8.35 -0.75 -3.94
C TYR A 20 8.05 -1.72 -5.09
N LEU A 21 7.30 -2.76 -4.81
CA LEU A 21 6.87 -3.76 -5.77
C LEU A 21 5.45 -3.44 -6.24
N ASP A 22 5.36 -2.87 -7.44
CA ASP A 22 4.12 -2.62 -8.15
C ASP A 22 3.82 -3.81 -9.06
N LEU A 23 2.87 -4.63 -8.63
CA LEU A 23 2.46 -5.82 -9.37
C LEU A 23 1.28 -5.54 -10.33
N GLU A 24 0.77 -4.31 -10.33
CA GLU A 24 -0.40 -3.93 -11.10
C GLU A 24 -0.05 -3.12 -12.36
N LEU A 25 0.89 -2.19 -12.24
CA LEU A 25 1.26 -1.30 -13.34
C LEU A 25 2.56 -1.73 -14.01
N SER A 26 2.52 -1.82 -15.34
CA SER A 26 3.74 -1.88 -16.13
C SER A 26 4.62 -0.63 -15.94
N MET A 27 5.89 -0.72 -16.32
CA MET A 27 6.80 0.42 -16.26
C MET A 27 6.25 1.61 -17.06
N LYS A 28 5.74 1.36 -18.26
CA LYS A 28 5.14 2.38 -19.12
C LYS A 28 3.93 3.07 -18.46
N GLN A 29 2.99 2.29 -17.93
CA GLN A 29 1.80 2.84 -17.25
C GLN A 29 2.17 3.64 -16.00
N PHE A 30 3.19 3.21 -15.27
CA PHE A 30 3.69 3.94 -14.12
C PHE A 30 4.32 5.27 -14.54
N GLN A 31 5.17 5.27 -15.56
CA GLN A 31 5.77 6.50 -16.10
C GLN A 31 4.69 7.46 -16.60
N GLU A 32 3.75 6.99 -17.41
CA GLU A 32 2.65 7.82 -17.91
C GLU A 32 1.82 8.46 -16.78
N ARG A 33 1.60 7.72 -15.69
CA ARG A 33 0.86 8.23 -14.51
C ARG A 33 1.57 9.36 -13.79
N TYR A 34 2.90 9.33 -13.78
CA TYR A 34 3.74 10.30 -13.05
C TYR A 34 4.59 11.17 -13.97
N THR A 35 4.17 11.32 -15.22
CA THR A 35 4.71 12.31 -16.16
C THR A 35 3.84 13.56 -16.09
N SER A 36 4.48 14.74 -16.07
CA SER A 36 3.80 16.03 -16.10
C SER A 36 3.10 16.26 -17.45
N LYS A 37 2.24 17.27 -17.52
CA LYS A 37 1.58 17.68 -18.77
C LYS A 37 2.58 18.14 -19.82
N ASP A 38 3.71 18.67 -19.38
CA ASP A 38 4.80 19.13 -20.24
C ASP A 38 5.75 17.99 -20.66
N GLY A 39 5.44 16.75 -20.23
CA GLY A 39 6.20 15.55 -20.59
C GLY A 39 7.42 15.29 -19.69
N GLU A 40 7.57 16.00 -18.59
CA GLU A 40 8.65 15.78 -17.63
C GLU A 40 8.32 14.62 -16.72
N LEU A 41 9.29 13.72 -16.55
CA LEU A 41 9.17 12.59 -15.61
C LEU A 41 9.32 13.07 -14.18
N HIS A 42 8.48 12.54 -13.29
CA HIS A 42 8.66 12.79 -11.86
C HIS A 42 10.00 12.20 -11.37
N VAL A 43 10.73 13.00 -10.62
CA VAL A 43 12.03 12.60 -10.06
C VAL A 43 11.82 11.93 -8.72
N TRP A 44 12.02 10.62 -8.70
CA TRP A 44 11.93 9.81 -7.48
C TRP A 44 13.22 9.89 -6.67
N PRO A 45 13.15 9.79 -5.33
CA PRO A 45 14.34 9.65 -4.49
C PRO A 45 15.20 8.44 -4.90
N GLU A 46 16.52 8.58 -4.84
CA GLU A 46 17.47 7.51 -5.20
C GLU A 46 17.28 6.23 -4.40
N ASP A 47 16.86 6.36 -3.13
CA ASP A 47 16.57 5.25 -2.22
C ASP A 47 15.20 4.61 -2.44
N LEU A 48 14.44 5.02 -3.44
CA LEU A 48 13.18 4.39 -3.86
C LEU A 48 13.43 3.46 -5.05
N HIS A 49 13.47 2.17 -4.79
CA HIS A 49 13.69 1.16 -5.82
C HIS A 49 12.38 0.53 -6.26
N ARG A 50 11.99 0.76 -7.51
CA ARG A 50 10.86 0.09 -8.18
C ARG A 50 11.40 -0.72 -9.35
N PRO A 51 11.63 -2.04 -9.19
CA PRO A 51 12.12 -2.88 -10.28
C PRO A 51 11.05 -3.06 -11.36
N ASP A 52 11.51 -3.25 -12.59
CA ASP A 52 10.65 -3.72 -13.68
C ASP A 52 10.43 -5.22 -13.51
N LEU A 53 9.18 -5.60 -13.28
CA LEU A 53 8.79 -7.00 -13.08
C LEU A 53 8.26 -7.67 -14.36
N SER A 54 8.24 -6.96 -15.49
CA SER A 54 7.73 -7.48 -16.77
C SER A 54 8.51 -8.70 -17.30
N MET A 55 9.76 -8.84 -16.88
CA MET A 55 10.61 -9.98 -17.24
C MET A 55 10.44 -11.19 -16.32
N ILE A 56 9.61 -11.08 -15.30
CA ILE A 56 9.29 -12.19 -14.41
C ILE A 56 8.20 -13.03 -15.09
N GLY A 57 8.53 -14.26 -15.46
CA GLY A 57 7.56 -15.19 -16.07
C GLY A 57 6.42 -15.53 -15.09
N ASP A 58 5.22 -15.78 -15.62
CA ASP A 58 3.99 -16.02 -14.85
C ASP A 58 4.14 -17.09 -13.75
N GLY A 59 4.98 -18.10 -13.96
CA GLY A 59 5.23 -19.13 -12.96
C GLY A 59 6.09 -18.72 -11.75
N LEU A 60 6.61 -17.49 -11.73
CA LEU A 60 7.39 -16.97 -10.59
C LEU A 60 6.55 -16.17 -9.59
N TYR A 61 5.29 -15.87 -9.92
CA TYR A 61 4.36 -15.22 -8.97
C TYR A 61 3.78 -16.20 -7.94
N ASP A 62 4.12 -17.48 -8.02
CA ASP A 62 3.88 -18.42 -6.93
C ASP A 62 4.61 -17.98 -5.68
N SER A 63 3.92 -17.91 -4.54
CA SER A 63 4.46 -17.39 -3.27
C SER A 63 5.78 -18.05 -2.89
N ASP A 64 5.90 -19.36 -3.11
CA ASP A 64 7.09 -20.13 -2.75
C ASP A 64 8.34 -19.72 -3.53
N LYS A 65 8.16 -19.16 -4.72
CA LYS A 65 9.25 -18.67 -5.58
C LYS A 65 9.43 -17.16 -5.44
N PHE A 66 8.34 -16.43 -5.29
CA PHE A 66 8.36 -14.98 -5.30
C PHE A 66 8.87 -14.39 -3.98
N LEU A 67 8.49 -14.96 -2.82
CA LEU A 67 9.00 -14.47 -1.53
C LEU A 67 10.54 -14.53 -1.42
N PRO A 68 11.22 -15.63 -1.79
CA PRO A 68 12.68 -15.64 -1.84
C PRO A 68 13.27 -14.63 -2.83
N LEU A 69 12.59 -14.36 -3.95
CA LEU A 69 13.02 -13.35 -4.92
C LEU A 69 12.91 -11.95 -4.32
N ILE A 70 11.80 -11.61 -3.66
CA ILE A 70 11.63 -10.34 -2.93
C ILE A 70 12.76 -10.16 -1.93
N ARG A 71 13.05 -11.20 -1.14
CA ARG A 71 14.11 -11.16 -0.13
C ARG A 71 15.47 -10.85 -0.75
N ARG A 72 15.81 -11.48 -1.88
CA ARG A 72 17.04 -11.21 -2.62
C ARG A 72 17.09 -9.78 -3.16
N MET A 73 15.98 -9.27 -3.71
CA MET A 73 15.91 -7.89 -4.17
C MET A 73 16.12 -6.90 -3.02
N MET A 74 15.48 -7.10 -1.87
CA MET A 74 15.67 -6.27 -0.68
C MET A 74 17.14 -6.27 -0.23
N THR A 75 17.75 -7.42 -0.17
CA THR A 75 19.17 -7.56 0.21
C THR A 75 20.07 -6.83 -0.79
N ARG A 76 19.82 -6.97 -2.09
CA ARG A 76 20.63 -6.35 -3.15
C ARG A 76 20.65 -4.83 -3.08
N VAL A 77 19.51 -4.21 -2.76
CA VAL A 77 19.41 -2.75 -2.65
C VAL A 77 19.52 -2.26 -1.20
N ASN A 78 19.84 -3.16 -0.26
CA ASN A 78 19.90 -2.89 1.18
C ASN A 78 18.60 -2.26 1.74
N ALA A 79 17.44 -2.60 1.17
CA ALA A 79 16.17 -2.09 1.65
C ALA A 79 15.74 -2.78 2.95
N LYS A 80 15.25 -1.98 3.90
CA LYS A 80 14.59 -2.45 5.12
C LYS A 80 13.09 -2.19 5.12
N VAL A 81 12.60 -1.49 4.10
CA VAL A 81 11.18 -1.22 3.89
C VAL A 81 10.73 -1.87 2.60
N LEU A 82 9.70 -2.70 2.69
CA LEU A 82 9.00 -3.29 1.55
C LEU A 82 7.61 -2.67 1.45
N ILE A 83 7.24 -2.23 0.26
CA ILE A 83 5.86 -1.89 -0.08
C ILE A 83 5.42 -2.81 -1.21
N LEU A 84 4.37 -3.59 -0.97
CA LEU A 84 3.81 -4.55 -1.92
C LEU A 84 2.44 -4.05 -2.40
N ASP A 85 2.34 -3.68 -3.65
CA ASP A 85 1.14 -3.16 -4.30
C ASP A 85 0.79 -4.04 -5.52
N ASN A 86 -0.11 -5.03 -5.43
CA ASN A 86 -0.90 -5.42 -4.26
C ASN A 86 -0.77 -6.94 -3.97
N LEU A 87 -1.29 -7.36 -2.83
CA LEU A 87 -1.22 -8.75 -2.38
C LEU A 87 -1.97 -9.74 -3.29
N THR A 88 -3.01 -9.30 -3.97
CA THR A 88 -3.86 -10.16 -4.80
C THR A 88 -3.09 -10.92 -5.87
N PHE A 89 -1.99 -10.34 -6.36
CA PHE A 89 -1.12 -10.98 -7.36
C PHE A 89 -0.26 -12.13 -6.81
N LEU A 90 -0.04 -12.18 -5.50
CA LEU A 90 0.72 -13.28 -4.86
C LEU A 90 -0.15 -14.47 -4.50
N VAL A 91 -1.46 -14.34 -4.62
CA VAL A 91 -2.41 -15.37 -4.25
C VAL A 91 -3.04 -15.93 -5.51
N ASN A 92 -2.60 -17.12 -5.90
CA ASN A 92 -3.06 -17.81 -7.10
C ASN A 92 -4.55 -18.18 -7.03
N ASN A 93 -5.23 -18.17 -8.19
CA ASN A 93 -6.55 -18.78 -8.46
C ASN A 93 -7.80 -18.09 -7.91
N GLY A 94 -7.95 -16.77 -8.11
CA GLY A 94 -9.28 -16.14 -8.13
C GLY A 94 -9.98 -15.97 -6.79
N GLY A 95 -9.32 -16.24 -5.67
CA GLY A 95 -9.86 -16.00 -4.34
C GLY A 95 -8.77 -16.02 -3.28
N MET A 96 -8.72 -15.01 -2.42
CA MET A 96 -7.80 -14.97 -1.28
C MET A 96 -8.30 -15.91 -0.17
N LYS A 97 -8.03 -17.20 -0.31
CA LYS A 97 -8.33 -18.15 0.74
C LYS A 97 -7.32 -18.01 1.90
N ALA A 98 -7.77 -18.31 3.11
CA ALA A 98 -6.92 -18.22 4.29
C ALA A 98 -5.67 -19.10 4.20
N GLU A 99 -5.77 -20.24 3.54
CA GLU A 99 -4.67 -21.20 3.33
C GLU A 99 -3.56 -20.64 2.43
N ASP A 100 -3.91 -19.83 1.43
CA ASP A 100 -2.96 -19.23 0.49
C ASP A 100 -2.24 -18.01 1.11
N VAL A 101 -2.94 -17.24 1.92
CA VAL A 101 -2.43 -16.02 2.55
C VAL A 101 -1.57 -16.29 3.77
N LYS A 102 -1.85 -17.38 4.51
CA LYS A 102 -1.17 -17.69 5.76
C LYS A 102 0.35 -17.85 5.63
N PRO A 103 0.89 -18.59 4.66
CA PRO A 103 2.35 -18.71 4.48
C PRO A 103 3.02 -17.35 4.22
N ILE A 104 2.40 -16.52 3.39
CA ILE A 104 2.90 -15.17 3.07
C ILE A 104 2.97 -14.32 4.33
N CYS A 105 1.89 -14.32 5.12
CA CYS A 105 1.84 -13.58 6.37
C CYS A 105 2.87 -14.07 7.40
N GLN A 106 3.09 -15.38 7.49
CA GLN A 106 4.08 -15.96 8.38
C GLN A 106 5.50 -15.52 7.98
N GLU A 107 5.81 -15.54 6.70
CA GLU A 107 7.10 -15.09 6.20
C GLU A 107 7.32 -13.58 6.45
N PHE A 108 6.33 -12.74 6.18
CA PHE A 108 6.39 -11.31 6.48
C PHE A 108 6.55 -11.03 7.98
N CYS A 109 5.90 -11.81 8.83
CA CYS A 109 6.11 -11.73 10.28
C CYS A 109 7.53 -12.13 10.70
N SER A 110 8.14 -13.10 10.02
CA SER A 110 9.54 -13.46 10.24
C SER A 110 10.45 -12.30 9.88
N TRP A 111 10.26 -11.70 8.71
CA TRP A 111 11.05 -10.54 8.28
C TRP A 111 10.87 -9.33 9.21
N ALA A 112 9.66 -9.11 9.71
CA ALA A 112 9.42 -8.03 10.68
C ALA A 112 10.21 -8.23 11.97
N LYS A 113 10.38 -9.47 12.46
CA LYS A 113 11.24 -9.79 13.61
C LYS A 113 12.74 -9.53 13.33
N GLU A 114 13.14 -9.60 12.07
CA GLU A 114 14.49 -9.25 11.63
C GLU A 114 14.69 -7.74 11.40
N GLY A 115 13.70 -6.92 11.73
CA GLY A 115 13.75 -5.47 11.61
C GLY A 115 13.32 -4.89 10.27
N TYR A 116 12.63 -5.67 9.43
CA TYR A 116 12.00 -5.15 8.21
C TYR A 116 10.64 -4.54 8.51
N SER A 117 10.32 -3.47 7.80
CA SER A 117 8.99 -2.86 7.79
C SER A 117 8.27 -3.22 6.49
N ILE A 118 7.05 -3.74 6.58
CA ILE A 118 6.34 -4.23 5.42
C ILE A 118 4.96 -3.58 5.36
N LEU A 119 4.68 -2.89 4.27
CA LEU A 119 3.38 -2.33 3.92
C LEU A 119 2.80 -3.16 2.77
N VAL A 120 1.60 -3.67 2.98
CA VAL A 120 0.89 -4.44 1.96
C VAL A 120 -0.38 -3.71 1.57
N VAL A 121 -0.53 -3.42 0.30
CA VAL A 121 -1.79 -2.93 -0.27
C VAL A 121 -2.69 -4.11 -0.56
N ASN A 122 -3.94 -3.98 -0.19
CA ASN A 122 -4.95 -5.00 -0.45
C ASN A 122 -6.27 -4.35 -0.84
N HIS A 123 -7.05 -5.04 -1.66
CA HIS A 123 -8.37 -4.56 -2.06
C HIS A 123 -9.44 -4.93 -1.03
N THR A 124 -10.55 -4.22 -1.06
CA THR A 124 -11.79 -4.63 -0.41
C THR A 124 -12.68 -5.35 -1.44
N PRO A 125 -13.54 -6.28 -1.01
CA PRO A 125 -14.63 -6.75 -1.88
C PRO A 125 -15.56 -5.58 -2.22
N LYS A 126 -16.41 -5.77 -3.21
CA LYS A 126 -17.46 -4.78 -3.50
C LYS A 126 -18.35 -4.62 -2.26
N ILE A 127 -18.32 -3.44 -1.67
CA ILE A 127 -19.08 -3.08 -0.48
C ILE A 127 -20.31 -2.33 -0.94
N GLN A 128 -21.41 -2.51 -0.21
CA GLN A 128 -22.65 -1.75 -0.44
C GLN A 128 -22.36 -0.23 -0.36
N PRO A 129 -22.95 0.58 -1.24
CA PRO A 129 -22.89 2.03 -1.08
C PRO A 129 -23.36 2.38 0.34
N PHE A 130 -22.67 3.28 1.00
CA PHE A 130 -22.96 3.72 2.39
C PHE A 130 -22.50 2.77 3.51
N ALA A 131 -21.93 1.61 3.23
CA ALA A 131 -21.35 0.76 4.25
C ALA A 131 -20.10 1.44 4.85
N THR A 132 -20.06 1.54 6.16
CA THR A 132 -18.87 2.00 6.87
C THR A 132 -17.75 0.97 6.74
N LEU A 133 -16.56 1.39 6.31
CA LEU A 133 -15.40 0.51 6.26
C LEU A 133 -15.05 0.00 7.66
N ASP A 134 -14.95 -1.30 7.79
CA ASP A 134 -14.46 -1.97 8.99
C ASP A 134 -13.45 -3.09 8.64
N ILE A 135 -12.93 -3.74 9.67
CA ILE A 135 -11.88 -4.75 9.50
C ILE A 135 -12.36 -5.99 8.73
N ASN A 136 -13.66 -6.28 8.72
CA ASN A 136 -14.23 -7.43 8.02
C ASN A 136 -14.28 -7.21 6.50
N HIS A 137 -14.12 -5.96 6.06
CA HIS A 137 -14.04 -5.62 4.64
C HIS A 137 -12.63 -5.83 4.05
N CYS A 138 -11.65 -6.28 4.82
CA CYS A 138 -10.36 -6.65 4.25
C CYS A 138 -10.48 -7.96 3.46
N LEU A 139 -10.17 -7.95 2.16
CA LEU A 139 -10.08 -9.16 1.33
C LEU A 139 -9.04 -10.13 1.91
N GLY A 140 -9.33 -11.43 1.95
CA GLY A 140 -8.47 -12.42 2.59
C GLY A 140 -8.78 -12.67 4.06
N SER A 141 -9.89 -12.11 4.53
CA SER A 141 -10.51 -12.41 5.81
C SER A 141 -9.69 -12.05 7.07
N SER A 142 -10.22 -12.52 8.20
CA SER A 142 -9.60 -12.42 9.52
C SER A 142 -8.15 -12.93 9.57
N MET A 143 -7.75 -13.81 8.64
CA MET A 143 -6.38 -14.34 8.61
C MET A 143 -5.36 -13.20 8.38
N LEU A 144 -5.51 -12.42 7.32
CA LEU A 144 -4.59 -11.29 7.04
C LEU A 144 -4.55 -10.31 8.22
N THR A 145 -5.73 -9.91 8.71
CA THR A 145 -5.83 -8.95 9.80
C THR A 145 -5.25 -9.48 11.12
N ASN A 146 -5.21 -10.80 11.33
CA ASN A 146 -4.62 -11.40 12.54
C ASN A 146 -3.08 -11.29 12.57
N PHE A 147 -2.43 -11.27 11.42
CA PHE A 147 -0.96 -11.18 11.35
C PHE A 147 -0.43 -9.75 11.40
N VAL A 148 -1.14 -8.79 10.83
CA VAL A 148 -0.66 -7.41 10.73
C VAL A 148 -0.79 -6.63 12.05
N GLN A 149 0.13 -5.69 12.26
CA GLN A 149 0.15 -4.85 13.47
C GLN A 149 -0.81 -3.66 13.35
N SER A 150 -0.95 -3.11 12.16
CA SER A 150 -1.83 -1.98 11.87
C SER A 150 -2.58 -2.18 10.57
N VAL A 151 -3.82 -1.69 10.51
CA VAL A 151 -4.64 -1.70 9.31
C VAL A 151 -5.23 -0.31 9.12
N PHE A 152 -5.01 0.25 7.94
CA PHE A 152 -5.64 1.48 7.49
C PHE A 152 -6.53 1.18 6.29
N ALA A 153 -7.69 1.78 6.26
CA ALA A 153 -8.60 1.69 5.12
C ALA A 153 -8.74 3.06 4.45
N ILE A 154 -8.84 3.03 3.13
CA ILE A 154 -9.11 4.20 2.30
C ILE A 154 -10.55 4.11 1.84
N GLY A 155 -11.35 5.11 2.15
CA GLY A 155 -12.77 5.15 1.83
C GLY A 155 -13.18 6.43 1.12
N THR A 156 -14.42 6.41 0.66
CA THR A 156 -15.10 7.58 0.09
C THR A 156 -16.37 7.83 0.91
N ASP A 157 -16.59 9.08 1.28
CA ASP A 157 -17.83 9.50 1.90
C ASP A 157 -18.92 9.60 0.84
N SER A 158 -19.97 8.82 1.00
CA SER A 158 -21.09 8.78 0.08
C SER A 158 -21.91 10.08 0.04
N ASN A 159 -21.92 10.83 1.13
CA ASN A 159 -22.62 12.11 1.20
C ASN A 159 -21.85 13.23 0.49
N ASN A 160 -20.57 13.02 0.22
CA ASN A 160 -19.70 13.99 -0.46
C ASN A 160 -18.76 13.30 -1.45
N SER A 161 -19.36 12.61 -2.42
CA SER A 161 -18.66 11.74 -3.38
C SER A 161 -17.63 12.47 -4.26
N SER A 162 -17.74 13.77 -4.43
CA SER A 162 -16.79 14.56 -5.24
C SER A 162 -15.49 14.90 -4.51
N THR A 163 -15.52 15.00 -3.19
CA THR A 163 -14.39 15.44 -2.37
C THR A 163 -14.18 14.62 -1.10
N GLY A 164 -15.18 13.86 -0.66
CA GLY A 164 -15.18 13.14 0.60
C GLY A 164 -14.40 11.84 0.57
N ARG A 165 -13.06 11.92 0.53
CA ARG A 165 -12.17 10.76 0.68
C ARG A 165 -11.48 10.82 2.01
N TYR A 166 -11.26 9.65 2.61
CA TYR A 166 -10.65 9.58 3.93
C TYR A 166 -9.76 8.35 4.09
N VAL A 167 -8.81 8.47 4.99
CA VAL A 167 -8.07 7.35 5.56
C VAL A 167 -8.54 7.12 6.99
N LYS A 168 -8.81 5.88 7.34
CA LYS A 168 -9.30 5.44 8.65
C LYS A 168 -8.41 4.32 9.17
N GLN A 169 -8.10 4.37 10.45
CA GLN A 169 -7.38 3.30 11.13
C GLN A 169 -8.39 2.27 11.65
N LEU A 170 -8.23 1.01 11.21
CA LEU A 170 -9.12 -0.09 11.59
C LEU A 170 -8.51 -0.95 12.69
N LYS A 171 -7.18 -0.99 12.79
CA LYS A 171 -6.45 -1.78 13.78
C LYS A 171 -5.16 -1.10 14.18
N SER A 172 -4.82 -1.21 15.45
CA SER A 172 -3.50 -0.95 16.01
C SER A 172 -3.24 -1.94 17.15
N ARG A 173 -2.15 -2.73 17.05
CA ARG A 173 -1.75 -3.65 18.12
C ARG A 173 -0.97 -2.97 19.23
N ASN A 174 -0.12 -2.03 18.85
CA ASN A 174 0.90 -1.49 19.74
C ASN A 174 0.58 -0.05 20.18
N GLY A 175 -0.65 0.41 19.95
CA GLY A 175 -1.02 1.75 20.32
C GLY A 175 -2.52 1.99 20.23
N ARG A 176 -2.93 3.19 20.63
CA ARG A 176 -4.31 3.63 20.53
C ARG A 176 -4.69 3.85 19.05
N ILE A 177 -5.91 3.51 18.68
CA ILE A 177 -6.51 3.97 17.43
C ILE A 177 -6.83 5.47 17.61
N VAL A 178 -6.23 6.29 16.76
CA VAL A 178 -6.40 7.75 16.79
C VAL A 178 -7.37 8.19 15.69
N TRP A 179 -7.28 7.56 14.54
CA TRP A 179 -8.08 7.87 13.34
C TRP A 179 -9.17 6.82 13.16
N ASP A 180 -10.17 6.88 14.00
CA ASP A 180 -11.33 5.97 14.04
C ASP A 180 -12.49 6.46 13.16
N GLY A 181 -13.70 5.89 13.38
CA GLY A 181 -14.90 6.27 12.63
C GLY A 181 -15.36 7.72 12.84
N ASN A 182 -14.97 8.35 13.93
CA ASN A 182 -15.35 9.72 14.27
C ASN A 182 -14.26 10.74 13.89
N HIS A 183 -13.01 10.24 13.73
CA HIS A 183 -11.84 11.08 13.49
C HIS A 183 -11.05 10.49 12.32
N VAL A 184 -11.47 10.71 11.09
CA VAL A 184 -10.79 10.25 9.88
C VAL A 184 -9.80 11.29 9.37
N ILE A 185 -8.81 10.87 8.59
CA ILE A 185 -7.90 11.78 7.89
C ILE A 185 -8.48 12.07 6.50
N PRO A 186 -9.07 13.25 6.26
CA PRO A 186 -9.59 13.59 4.95
C PRO A 186 -8.46 13.88 3.96
N TYR A 187 -8.67 13.51 2.69
CA TYR A 187 -7.76 13.83 1.62
C TYR A 187 -8.48 14.09 0.30
N VAL A 188 -7.79 14.73 -0.63
CA VAL A 188 -8.24 14.93 -2.00
C VAL A 188 -7.20 14.40 -2.97
N ILE A 189 -7.64 13.97 -4.14
CA ILE A 189 -6.74 13.77 -5.28
C ILE A 189 -6.60 15.12 -5.95
N ASP A 190 -5.46 15.75 -5.77
CA ASP A 190 -5.21 17.10 -6.27
C ASP A 190 -4.76 17.04 -7.73
N LYS A 191 -5.69 17.30 -8.62
CA LYS A 191 -5.45 17.35 -10.06
C LYS A 191 -4.82 18.66 -10.52
N THR A 192 -4.63 19.62 -9.62
CA THR A 192 -3.89 20.86 -9.91
C THR A 192 -2.39 20.65 -9.78
N LEU A 193 -1.97 19.64 -9.04
CA LEU A 193 -0.58 19.19 -9.00
C LEU A 193 -0.22 18.47 -10.29
N ASP A 194 0.99 18.63 -10.73
CA ASP A 194 1.51 18.01 -11.94
C ASP A 194 2.84 17.31 -11.64
N PRO A 195 2.89 15.98 -11.64
CA PRO A 195 1.77 15.04 -11.83
C PRO A 195 0.74 15.06 -10.70
N THR A 196 -0.44 14.52 -10.99
CA THR A 196 -1.55 14.43 -10.00
C THR A 196 -1.15 13.62 -8.77
N MET A 197 -1.27 14.22 -7.60
CA MET A 197 -0.90 13.61 -6.31
C MET A 197 -2.06 13.69 -5.31
N LEU A 198 -1.93 12.96 -4.20
CA LEU A 198 -2.82 13.12 -3.05
C LEU A 198 -2.38 14.29 -2.19
N ARG A 199 -3.34 15.04 -1.71
CA ARG A 199 -3.13 16.06 -0.71
C ARG A 199 -4.03 15.80 0.50
N PHE A 200 -3.42 15.64 1.67
CA PHE A 200 -4.18 15.54 2.91
C PHE A 200 -4.74 16.91 3.28
N ILE A 201 -6.02 16.92 3.64
CA ILE A 201 -6.67 18.10 4.19
C ILE A 201 -6.43 18.03 5.68
N GLN A 202 -5.69 18.98 6.24
CA GLN A 202 -5.56 19.09 7.69
C GLN A 202 -6.93 19.41 8.28
N PRO A 203 -7.45 18.61 9.22
CA PRO A 203 -8.64 18.99 9.93
C PRO A 203 -8.35 20.28 10.72
N LEU A 204 -9.18 21.28 10.57
CA LEU A 204 -9.09 22.56 11.30
C LEU A 204 -9.21 22.42 12.84
N TYR A 205 -9.35 21.20 13.35
CA TYR A 205 -9.61 20.88 14.76
C TYR A 205 -8.41 20.34 15.54
N LEU A 206 -7.20 20.43 15.02
CA LEU A 206 -5.98 20.01 15.76
C LEU A 206 -5.22 21.20 16.37
N LEU A 207 -5.91 22.32 16.63
CA LEU A 207 -5.39 23.43 17.42
C LEU A 207 -6.32 23.64 18.64
N VAL A 208 -6.36 22.67 19.55
CA VAL A 208 -6.76 22.88 20.94
C VAL A 208 -5.85 22.02 21.82
#